data_fde19e3a45ba7be0ccc72610a2b9ea5c
#
_entry.id   fde19e3a45ba7be0ccc72610a2b9ea5c
#
_cell.length_a   1.000
_cell.length_b   1.000
_cell.length_c   1.000
_cell.angle_alpha   90.00
_cell.angle_beta   90.00
_cell.angle_gamma   90.00
#
_symmetry.space_group_name_H-M   'P 1'
#
loop_
_entity.id
_entity.type
_entity.pdbx_description
1 polymer ?
#
loop_
_entity_poly.entity_id
_entity_poly.type
_entity_poly.pdbx_seq_one_letter_code
_entity_poly.pdbx_strand_id
1 'polypeptide(L)'
;MVNTSPDIHAHRILILDFGSQYTQLIARRVRELGVYCEIHAWDMDDEALRLFSPKGVILSGGPETVTGGEAPRAPQQVFELGVPVLGICYGMQTMAAQLGGRVERAEHHEYGYAQVRARGHSRLLEDIEDHASPEGWGLLDVWMSHGDRVVELPPGFKVMASTDSAPIAGMADDERGFYGVQFHPEVTHTRQGGRILKRFVIDICGCEALWTPGNIIEESIHAIRQQVGEDEVLLGLSGGVDSSVVAALLHRAIGDQLTCVFVDNGLLRYQEGDQVMATFAEHMGVRVIRVDAEQRFLHALKGVEDPELKRKVIGNLFVEVFEEEADKLKNAKWLAQGTIYPDVIESAGARTGKAHLIKSHHNVGGLPEHMNLKLLEPLRELFKDEVRKLGVELGLPYDMVYRHPFPGPGLGVRILGEVRKEFADTLRLADHIFIEELRKQELYDQVSQAFAVFLPVKSVGVTGDGRRYDHVVALRAVETIDFMTARWAHLPYEFLDHVSRRIVNEIPGISRVVYDVTGKPPGTIEWE
;
A
#
# COMPACT_ATOMS: atom_id res chain seq x y z
N MET A 1 -3.16 22.64 29.16
CA MET A 1 -2.65 21.37 29.69
C MET A 1 -1.50 20.96 28.80
N VAL A 2 -0.33 20.69 29.35
CA VAL A 2 0.83 20.21 28.58
C VAL A 2 0.44 18.86 28.01
N ASN A 3 0.55 18.69 26.71
CA ASN A 3 0.29 17.42 26.04
C ASN A 3 1.23 16.37 26.62
N THR A 4 0.71 15.34 27.25
CA THR A 4 1.49 14.24 27.88
C THR A 4 1.66 13.06 26.92
N SER A 5 1.17 13.17 25.68
CA SER A 5 1.36 12.14 24.66
C SER A 5 2.85 12.08 24.27
N PRO A 6 3.45 10.89 24.16
CA PRO A 6 4.82 10.76 23.70
C PRO A 6 4.94 11.26 22.27
N ASP A 7 6.03 11.94 21.95
CA ASP A 7 6.36 12.31 20.56
C ASP A 7 6.59 11.02 19.74
N ILE A 8 5.64 10.71 18.86
CA ILE A 8 5.66 9.49 18.04
C ILE A 8 6.82 9.47 17.04
N HIS A 9 7.43 10.61 16.76
CA HIS A 9 8.59 10.77 15.88
C HIS A 9 9.93 10.85 16.65
N ALA A 10 9.93 10.75 18.00
CA ALA A 10 11.15 10.85 18.80
C ALA A 10 12.17 9.76 18.47
N HIS A 11 11.68 8.55 18.14
CA HIS A 11 12.49 7.43 17.71
C HIS A 11 12.18 7.11 16.25
N ARG A 12 13.10 7.50 15.34
CA ARG A 12 12.90 7.36 13.90
C ARG A 12 14.09 6.69 13.21
N ILE A 13 13.78 5.86 12.21
CA ILE A 13 14.75 5.21 11.33
C ILE A 13 14.74 5.91 9.97
N LEU A 14 15.91 6.26 9.48
CA LEU A 14 16.09 6.74 8.11
C LEU A 14 16.35 5.56 7.18
N ILE A 15 15.65 5.51 6.05
CA ILE A 15 15.88 4.53 4.99
C ILE A 15 16.35 5.29 3.76
N LEU A 16 17.57 5.03 3.30
CA LEU A 16 18.09 5.57 2.05
C LEU A 16 17.81 4.59 0.90
N ASP A 17 17.07 5.08 -0.10
CA ASP A 17 16.61 4.28 -1.24
C ASP A 17 17.60 4.34 -2.40
N PHE A 18 18.21 3.19 -2.72
CA PHE A 18 19.10 3.02 -3.88
C PHE A 18 18.36 2.46 -5.12
N GLY A 19 17.03 2.53 -5.14
CA GLY A 19 16.20 2.10 -6.26
C GLY A 19 15.71 0.65 -6.17
N SER A 20 15.71 0.05 -4.98
CA SER A 20 15.16 -1.30 -4.79
C SER A 20 13.64 -1.31 -4.85
N GLN A 21 13.09 -2.28 -5.56
CA GLN A 21 11.65 -2.57 -5.50
C GLN A 21 11.17 -2.98 -4.08
N TYR A 22 12.09 -3.33 -3.18
CA TYR A 22 11.79 -3.78 -1.81
C TYR A 22 11.93 -2.67 -0.76
N THR A 23 12.31 -1.43 -1.11
CA THR A 23 12.54 -0.36 -0.13
C THR A 23 11.28 -0.08 0.71
N GLN A 24 10.10 -0.07 0.10
CA GLN A 24 8.85 0.10 0.84
C GLN A 24 8.56 -1.06 1.81
N LEU A 25 9.02 -2.28 1.49
CA LEU A 25 8.89 -3.41 2.42
C LEU A 25 9.76 -3.22 3.67
N ILE A 26 10.98 -2.67 3.51
CA ILE A 26 11.84 -2.32 4.66
C ILE A 26 11.08 -1.37 5.58
N ALA A 27 10.51 -0.29 5.02
CA ALA A 27 9.76 0.69 5.81
C ALA A 27 8.55 0.05 6.52
N ARG A 28 7.78 -0.78 5.83
CA ARG A 28 6.65 -1.50 6.44
C ARG A 28 7.09 -2.40 7.59
N ARG A 29 8.20 -3.13 7.44
CA ARG A 29 8.76 -3.97 8.52
C ARG A 29 9.17 -3.16 9.75
N VAL A 30 9.79 -1.99 9.54
CA VAL A 30 10.12 -1.07 10.64
C VAL A 30 8.85 -0.56 11.34
N ARG A 31 7.82 -0.17 10.55
CA ARG A 31 6.52 0.30 11.07
C ARG A 31 5.75 -0.80 11.81
N GLU A 32 5.84 -2.04 11.37
CA GLU A 32 5.28 -3.20 12.07
C GLU A 32 5.88 -3.40 13.48
N LEU A 33 7.10 -2.92 13.72
CA LEU A 33 7.73 -2.89 15.04
C LEU A 33 7.26 -1.73 15.93
N GLY A 34 6.37 -0.88 15.42
CA GLY A 34 5.89 0.31 16.13
C GLY A 34 6.89 1.47 16.13
N VAL A 35 7.79 1.54 15.15
CA VAL A 35 8.80 2.59 15.03
C VAL A 35 8.57 3.41 13.77
N TYR A 36 8.62 4.74 13.91
CA TYR A 36 8.52 5.64 12.77
C TYR A 36 9.73 5.53 11.84
N CYS A 37 9.53 5.62 10.54
CA CYS A 37 10.61 5.69 9.56
C CYS A 37 10.20 6.49 8.32
N GLU A 38 11.18 7.04 7.63
CA GLU A 38 11.00 7.70 6.34
C GLU A 38 11.96 7.14 5.28
N ILE A 39 11.49 7.14 4.03
CA ILE A 39 12.29 6.79 2.86
C ILE A 39 12.74 8.09 2.18
N HIS A 40 14.04 8.25 2.02
CA HIS A 40 14.65 9.35 1.28
C HIS A 40 15.56 8.80 0.18
N ALA A 41 15.80 9.59 -0.87
CA ALA A 41 16.75 9.22 -1.92
C ALA A 41 18.16 9.06 -1.35
N TRP A 42 18.94 8.18 -1.97
CA TRP A 42 20.33 7.88 -1.57
C TRP A 42 21.25 9.11 -1.53
N ASP A 43 20.93 10.17 -2.29
CA ASP A 43 21.67 11.42 -2.42
C ASP A 43 21.12 12.54 -1.51
N MET A 44 20.46 12.19 -0.41
CA MET A 44 20.00 13.14 0.59
C MET A 44 21.15 14.04 1.05
N ASP A 45 20.90 15.34 1.14
CA ASP A 45 21.93 16.30 1.56
C ASP A 45 22.27 16.19 3.05
N ASP A 46 23.48 16.57 3.42
CA ASP A 46 24.02 16.44 4.77
C ASP A 46 23.26 17.28 5.80
N GLU A 47 22.67 18.41 5.43
CA GLU A 47 21.90 19.26 6.34
C GLU A 47 20.56 18.62 6.67
N ALA A 48 19.85 18.14 5.64
CA ALA A 48 18.60 17.40 5.81
C ALA A 48 18.82 16.13 6.67
N LEU A 49 19.93 15.42 6.43
CA LEU A 49 20.31 14.23 7.19
C LEU A 49 20.49 14.54 8.69
N ARG A 50 21.19 15.64 9.01
CA ARG A 50 21.37 16.07 10.42
C ARG A 50 20.06 16.53 11.05
N LEU A 51 19.24 17.28 10.32
CA LEU A 51 17.93 17.74 10.80
C LEU A 51 16.97 16.59 11.04
N PHE A 52 17.03 15.54 10.22
CA PHE A 52 16.23 14.34 10.42
C PHE A 52 16.57 13.64 11.75
N SER A 53 17.82 13.69 12.20
CA SER A 53 18.28 13.14 13.48
C SER A 53 17.83 11.70 13.74
N PRO A 54 18.20 10.73 12.89
CA PRO A 54 17.76 9.33 13.02
C PRO A 54 18.39 8.64 14.23
N LYS A 55 17.69 7.65 14.79
CA LYS A 55 18.25 6.68 15.77
C LYS A 55 19.06 5.57 15.08
N GLY A 56 18.84 5.35 13.81
CA GLY A 56 19.57 4.41 12.98
C GLY A 56 19.28 4.63 11.51
N VAL A 57 20.14 4.14 10.63
CA VAL A 57 20.02 4.26 9.18
C VAL A 57 19.99 2.89 8.54
N ILE A 58 19.10 2.68 7.58
CA ILE A 58 19.06 1.49 6.73
C ILE A 58 19.37 1.91 5.29
N LEU A 59 20.39 1.31 4.70
CA LEU A 59 20.74 1.46 3.29
C LEU A 59 20.05 0.32 2.52
N SER A 60 19.13 0.64 1.62
CA SER A 60 18.35 -0.35 0.87
C SER A 60 19.21 -1.11 -0.16
N GLY A 61 18.62 -2.12 -0.77
CA GLY A 61 19.11 -2.72 -2.01
C GLY A 61 19.03 -1.74 -3.19
N GLY A 62 19.56 -2.13 -4.34
CA GLY A 62 19.52 -1.36 -5.57
C GLY A 62 19.86 -2.20 -6.79
N PRO A 63 19.45 -1.77 -8.00
CA PRO A 63 19.71 -2.50 -9.24
C PRO A 63 21.14 -2.25 -9.81
N GLU A 64 21.82 -1.24 -9.30
CA GLU A 64 23.11 -0.79 -9.82
C GLU A 64 24.28 -1.62 -9.31
N THR A 65 25.45 -1.48 -9.96
CA THR A 65 26.71 -2.07 -9.50
C THR A 65 27.59 -1.03 -8.79
N VAL A 66 28.18 -1.40 -7.66
CA VAL A 66 29.07 -0.51 -6.89
C VAL A 66 30.42 -0.29 -7.59
N THR A 67 30.78 -1.14 -8.56
CA THR A 67 32.07 -1.09 -9.27
C THR A 67 32.09 -0.07 -10.39
N GLY A 68 30.94 0.55 -10.74
CA GLY A 68 30.83 1.61 -11.75
C GLY A 68 31.32 2.97 -11.24
N GLY A 69 31.87 3.81 -12.14
CA GLY A 69 32.42 5.13 -11.78
C GLY A 69 31.38 6.14 -11.27
N GLU A 70 30.11 6.00 -11.65
CA GLU A 70 28.98 6.85 -11.23
C GLU A 70 27.99 6.11 -10.33
N ALA A 71 28.43 5.07 -9.64
CA ALA A 71 27.59 4.26 -8.77
C ALA A 71 26.98 5.10 -7.63
N PRO A 72 25.67 4.94 -7.32
CA PRO A 72 25.04 5.60 -6.18
C PRO A 72 25.78 5.33 -4.87
N ARG A 73 26.05 6.38 -4.08
CA ARG A 73 26.75 6.30 -2.80
C ARG A 73 25.95 6.97 -1.71
N ALA A 74 25.96 6.39 -0.53
CA ALA A 74 25.40 7.07 0.65
C ALA A 74 26.18 8.35 0.95
N PRO A 75 25.55 9.42 1.47
CA PRO A 75 26.29 10.56 1.98
C PRO A 75 27.32 10.09 3.02
N GLN A 76 28.55 10.61 2.93
CA GLN A 76 29.61 10.23 3.88
C GLN A 76 29.21 10.52 5.32
N GLN A 77 28.41 11.56 5.52
CA GLN A 77 27.89 11.95 6.82
C GLN A 77 27.08 10.83 7.51
N VAL A 78 26.48 9.88 6.76
CA VAL A 78 25.76 8.72 7.34
C VAL A 78 26.65 7.93 8.30
N PHE A 79 27.93 7.73 7.91
CA PHE A 79 28.89 6.97 8.70
C PHE A 79 29.55 7.79 9.83
N GLU A 80 29.27 9.09 9.87
CA GLU A 80 29.79 10.06 10.86
C GLU A 80 28.74 10.50 11.89
N LEU A 81 27.46 10.11 11.71
CA LEU A 81 26.36 10.46 12.63
C LEU A 81 26.51 9.84 14.02
N GLY A 82 27.31 8.78 14.17
CA GLY A 82 27.43 8.06 15.44
C GLY A 82 26.20 7.21 15.80
N VAL A 83 25.39 6.85 14.81
CA VAL A 83 24.21 5.97 14.95
C VAL A 83 24.43 4.64 14.22
N PRO A 84 23.74 3.54 14.61
CA PRO A 84 23.84 2.28 13.92
C PRO A 84 23.41 2.37 12.44
N VAL A 85 24.09 1.60 11.58
CA VAL A 85 23.81 1.52 10.15
C VAL A 85 23.65 0.06 9.73
N LEU A 86 22.57 -0.25 9.00
CA LEU A 86 22.33 -1.55 8.37
C LEU A 86 22.31 -1.42 6.85
N GLY A 87 23.25 -2.04 6.16
CA GLY A 87 23.24 -2.16 4.70
C GLY A 87 22.62 -3.47 4.24
N ILE A 88 21.66 -3.40 3.31
CA ILE A 88 20.97 -4.56 2.73
C ILE A 88 21.37 -4.67 1.25
N CYS A 89 21.91 -5.81 0.83
CA CYS A 89 22.31 -6.11 -0.54
C CYS A 89 23.23 -5.00 -1.12
N TYR A 90 22.76 -4.15 -2.03
CA TYR A 90 23.52 -3.00 -2.52
C TYR A 90 23.99 -2.07 -1.39
N GLY A 91 23.15 -1.85 -0.38
CA GLY A 91 23.49 -1.05 0.80
C GLY A 91 24.70 -1.60 1.58
N MET A 92 24.82 -2.92 1.70
CA MET A 92 26.01 -3.56 2.25
C MET A 92 27.25 -3.32 1.36
N GLN A 93 27.09 -3.47 0.05
CA GLN A 93 28.19 -3.31 -0.91
C GLN A 93 28.70 -1.86 -0.96
N THR A 94 27.79 -0.87 -1.00
CA THR A 94 28.20 0.54 -1.00
C THR A 94 28.87 0.92 0.33
N MET A 95 28.37 0.43 1.47
CA MET A 95 28.99 0.62 2.77
C MET A 95 30.41 0.01 2.79
N ALA A 96 30.57 -1.22 2.30
CA ALA A 96 31.88 -1.87 2.22
C ALA A 96 32.87 -1.06 1.38
N ALA A 97 32.47 -0.63 0.18
CA ALA A 97 33.32 0.13 -0.72
C ALA A 97 33.69 1.53 -0.17
N GLN A 98 32.77 2.21 0.51
CA GLN A 98 33.01 3.55 1.08
C GLN A 98 33.89 3.50 2.35
N LEU A 99 33.88 2.41 3.10
CA LEU A 99 34.66 2.26 4.32
C LEU A 99 36.02 1.56 4.12
N GLY A 100 36.43 1.33 2.87
CA GLY A 100 37.75 0.83 2.54
C GLY A 100 37.82 -0.70 2.31
N GLY A 101 36.70 -1.37 2.16
CA GLY A 101 36.61 -2.73 1.66
C GLY A 101 36.60 -2.80 0.14
N ARG A 102 36.47 -4.02 -0.42
CA ARG A 102 36.47 -4.25 -1.87
C ARG A 102 35.26 -5.08 -2.29
N VAL A 103 34.61 -4.63 -3.36
CA VAL A 103 33.48 -5.30 -4.01
C VAL A 103 33.88 -5.70 -5.42
N GLU A 104 33.53 -6.89 -5.84
CA GLU A 104 33.76 -7.41 -7.17
C GLU A 104 32.49 -7.96 -7.78
N ARG A 105 32.41 -7.96 -9.10
CA ARG A 105 31.35 -8.64 -9.81
C ARG A 105 31.49 -10.15 -9.63
N ALA A 106 30.41 -10.82 -9.24
CA ALA A 106 30.43 -12.26 -9.12
C ALA A 106 30.41 -12.92 -10.51
N GLU A 107 31.09 -14.06 -10.65
CA GLU A 107 31.06 -14.88 -11.88
C GLU A 107 29.65 -15.47 -12.12
N HIS A 108 28.93 -15.75 -11.03
CA HIS A 108 27.57 -16.25 -11.05
C HIS A 108 26.67 -15.34 -10.21
N HIS A 109 25.50 -15.01 -10.74
CA HIS A 109 24.46 -14.29 -10.00
C HIS A 109 23.76 -15.25 -9.04
N GLU A 110 23.41 -14.77 -7.85
CA GLU A 110 22.59 -15.50 -6.89
C GLU A 110 21.19 -14.89 -6.81
N TYR A 111 20.19 -15.61 -7.30
CA TYR A 111 18.79 -15.22 -7.23
C TYR A 111 17.96 -16.33 -6.60
N GLY A 112 17.12 -15.98 -5.63
CA GLY A 112 16.19 -16.89 -5.01
C GLY A 112 16.62 -17.41 -3.64
N TYR A 113 16.14 -18.59 -3.29
CA TYR A 113 16.42 -19.22 -2.02
C TYR A 113 17.90 -19.61 -1.88
N ALA A 114 18.46 -19.27 -0.74
CA ALA A 114 19.80 -19.70 -0.34
C ALA A 114 19.84 -20.00 1.16
N GLN A 115 20.79 -20.84 1.54
CA GLN A 115 21.08 -21.14 2.93
C GLN A 115 22.38 -20.46 3.34
N VAL A 116 22.31 -19.60 4.33
CA VAL A 116 23.44 -18.83 4.85
C VAL A 116 23.87 -19.39 6.19
N ARG A 117 25.18 -19.63 6.36
CA ARG A 117 25.75 -19.96 7.64
C ARG A 117 25.88 -18.69 8.49
N ALA A 118 25.05 -18.57 9.52
CA ALA A 118 25.14 -17.50 10.50
C ALA A 118 26.27 -17.77 11.49
N ARG A 119 27.10 -16.76 11.74
CA ARG A 119 28.10 -16.79 12.79
C ARG A 119 27.58 -15.96 13.96
N GLY A 120 27.16 -16.64 15.04
CA GLY A 120 26.46 -16.04 16.19
C GLY A 120 27.31 -15.10 17.09
N HIS A 121 28.43 -14.59 16.58
CA HIS A 121 29.30 -13.68 17.35
C HIS A 121 29.07 -12.18 17.04
N SER A 122 28.08 -11.83 16.24
CA SER A 122 27.64 -10.44 16.04
C SER A 122 26.35 -10.18 16.79
N ARG A 123 26.19 -8.98 17.34
CA ARG A 123 24.95 -8.58 18.03
C ARG A 123 23.71 -8.71 17.13
N LEU A 124 23.85 -8.53 15.80
CA LEU A 124 22.73 -8.60 14.88
C LEU A 124 22.19 -10.03 14.69
N LEU A 125 23.04 -11.04 14.61
CA LEU A 125 22.66 -12.43 14.31
C LEU A 125 22.77 -13.37 15.52
N GLU A 126 23.08 -12.87 16.71
CA GLU A 126 23.15 -13.68 17.93
C GLU A 126 21.80 -14.39 18.18
N ASP A 127 21.85 -15.72 18.36
CA ASP A 127 20.69 -16.60 18.58
C ASP A 127 19.60 -16.52 17.49
N ILE A 128 19.97 -16.13 16.26
CA ILE A 128 19.05 -16.12 15.12
C ILE A 128 19.50 -17.18 14.10
N GLU A 129 18.73 -18.27 14.03
CA GLU A 129 18.93 -19.37 13.09
C GLU A 129 17.59 -20.06 12.79
N ASP A 130 17.48 -20.70 11.60
CA ASP A 130 16.35 -21.55 11.23
C ASP A 130 16.63 -23.01 11.59
N HIS A 131 17.87 -23.42 11.39
CA HIS A 131 18.35 -24.81 11.58
C HIS A 131 19.77 -24.82 12.14
N ALA A 132 20.14 -25.92 12.77
CA ALA A 132 21.54 -26.23 13.04
C ALA A 132 22.07 -27.25 12.02
N SER A 133 23.28 -27.02 11.49
CA SER A 133 23.95 -28.01 10.65
C SER A 133 24.38 -29.23 11.48
N PRO A 134 24.74 -30.36 10.86
CA PRO A 134 25.29 -31.55 11.57
C PRO A 134 26.54 -31.23 12.41
N GLU A 135 27.29 -30.19 12.01
CA GLU A 135 28.49 -29.72 12.72
C GLU A 135 28.17 -28.68 13.82
N GLY A 136 26.85 -28.36 14.04
CA GLY A 136 26.41 -27.42 15.05
C GLY A 136 26.48 -25.94 14.64
N TRP A 137 26.53 -25.65 13.33
CA TRP A 137 26.46 -24.26 12.83
C TRP A 137 25.03 -23.79 12.67
N GLY A 138 24.74 -22.56 13.04
CA GLY A 138 23.46 -21.90 12.73
C GLY A 138 23.30 -21.64 11.23
N LEU A 139 22.15 -22.00 10.67
CA LEU A 139 21.79 -21.81 9.27
C LEU A 139 20.53 -20.96 9.16
N LEU A 140 20.53 -20.01 8.21
CA LEU A 140 19.40 -19.15 7.90
C LEU A 140 18.91 -19.44 6.48
N ASP A 141 17.61 -19.64 6.34
CA ASP A 141 16.91 -19.71 5.06
C ASP A 141 16.59 -18.27 4.60
N VAL A 142 17.25 -17.82 3.52
CA VAL A 142 17.21 -16.43 3.08
C VAL A 142 16.89 -16.30 1.60
N TRP A 143 16.56 -15.08 1.19
CA TRP A 143 16.37 -14.71 -0.21
C TRP A 143 17.53 -13.86 -0.70
N MET A 144 18.22 -14.33 -1.73
CA MET A 144 19.33 -13.64 -2.41
C MET A 144 18.84 -12.98 -3.69
N SER A 145 19.43 -11.83 -4.03
CA SER A 145 19.19 -11.14 -5.30
C SER A 145 20.37 -10.22 -5.60
N HIS A 146 21.52 -10.81 -6.01
CA HIS A 146 22.71 -10.00 -6.27
C HIS A 146 23.59 -10.56 -7.38
N GLY A 147 24.33 -9.63 -8.05
CA GLY A 147 25.34 -9.93 -9.06
C GLY A 147 26.75 -9.50 -8.64
N ASP A 148 26.87 -8.68 -7.60
CA ASP A 148 28.14 -8.24 -7.01
C ASP A 148 28.27 -8.80 -5.60
N ARG A 149 29.53 -8.96 -5.12
CA ARG A 149 29.82 -9.47 -3.77
C ARG A 149 30.97 -8.73 -3.12
N VAL A 150 30.93 -8.60 -1.81
CA VAL A 150 32.06 -8.12 -1.01
C VAL A 150 33.11 -9.22 -0.96
N VAL A 151 34.34 -8.91 -1.32
CA VAL A 151 35.48 -9.85 -1.32
C VAL A 151 36.54 -9.49 -0.27
N GLU A 152 36.57 -8.26 0.20
CA GLU A 152 37.46 -7.78 1.25
C GLU A 152 36.69 -6.87 2.22
N LEU A 153 36.80 -7.19 3.50
CA LEU A 153 36.12 -6.42 4.56
C LEU A 153 36.76 -5.04 4.78
N PRO A 154 35.96 -4.04 5.09
CA PRO A 154 36.52 -2.78 5.59
C PRO A 154 37.24 -3.00 6.95
N PRO A 155 38.18 -2.11 7.31
CA PRO A 155 38.83 -2.13 8.64
C PRO A 155 37.80 -2.11 9.79
N GLY A 156 38.01 -3.02 10.76
CA GLY A 156 37.13 -3.17 11.93
C GLY A 156 36.00 -4.17 11.78
N PHE A 157 35.64 -4.54 10.54
CA PHE A 157 34.56 -5.50 10.30
C PHE A 157 35.01 -6.96 10.46
N LYS A 158 34.02 -7.81 10.83
CA LYS A 158 34.16 -9.28 10.89
C LYS A 158 33.09 -9.91 10.00
N VAL A 159 33.38 -11.10 9.46
CA VAL A 159 32.36 -11.91 8.74
C VAL A 159 31.33 -12.42 9.74
N MET A 160 30.06 -12.04 9.59
CA MET A 160 28.97 -12.55 10.43
C MET A 160 28.09 -13.60 9.71
N ALA A 161 28.15 -13.65 8.37
CA ALA A 161 27.40 -14.62 7.59
C ALA A 161 28.17 -15.01 6.33
N SER A 162 28.03 -16.27 5.86
CA SER A 162 28.73 -16.79 4.69
C SER A 162 27.91 -17.85 3.94
N THR A 163 28.10 -17.91 2.61
CA THR A 163 27.70 -19.03 1.74
C THR A 163 28.94 -19.56 1.02
N ASP A 164 28.80 -20.65 0.27
CA ASP A 164 29.89 -21.17 -0.55
C ASP A 164 30.29 -20.23 -1.69
N SER A 165 29.30 -19.53 -2.27
CA SER A 165 29.45 -18.57 -3.38
C SER A 165 29.74 -17.14 -2.91
N ALA A 166 29.29 -16.76 -1.70
CA ALA A 166 29.57 -15.49 -1.08
C ALA A 166 30.20 -15.69 0.31
N PRO A 167 31.55 -15.80 0.39
CA PRO A 167 32.25 -15.97 1.67
C PRO A 167 31.98 -14.84 2.68
N ILE A 168 31.60 -13.66 2.19
CA ILE A 168 31.13 -12.52 2.98
C ILE A 168 29.68 -12.22 2.60
N ALA A 169 28.75 -13.05 3.06
CA ALA A 169 27.31 -12.83 2.91
C ALA A 169 26.73 -11.93 4.02
N GLY A 170 27.55 -11.61 5.02
CA GLY A 170 27.24 -10.65 6.06
C GLY A 170 28.49 -10.18 6.78
N MET A 171 28.52 -8.91 7.15
CA MET A 171 29.64 -8.27 7.85
C MET A 171 29.13 -7.42 9.02
N ALA A 172 29.91 -7.34 10.08
CA ALA A 172 29.57 -6.59 11.28
C ALA A 172 30.77 -5.87 11.87
N ASP A 173 30.55 -4.65 12.32
CA ASP A 173 31.40 -3.90 13.25
C ASP A 173 30.53 -3.52 14.47
N ASP A 174 30.61 -4.33 15.50
CA ASP A 174 29.78 -4.16 16.72
C ASP A 174 30.16 -2.91 17.52
N GLU A 175 31.39 -2.39 17.36
CA GLU A 175 31.84 -1.17 18.08
C GLU A 175 31.19 0.08 17.52
N ARG A 176 31.11 0.20 16.19
CA ARG A 176 30.44 1.31 15.51
C ARG A 176 28.92 1.06 15.33
N GLY A 177 28.45 -0.17 15.52
CA GLY A 177 27.07 -0.57 15.25
C GLY A 177 26.76 -0.64 13.74
N PHE A 178 27.74 -1.01 12.91
CA PHE A 178 27.59 -1.11 11.46
C PHE A 178 27.44 -2.57 11.04
N TYR A 179 26.37 -2.86 10.29
CA TYR A 179 26.03 -4.22 9.85
C TYR A 179 25.69 -4.22 8.37
N GLY A 180 26.07 -5.28 7.67
CA GLY A 180 25.70 -5.49 6.29
C GLY A 180 25.27 -6.93 6.06
N VAL A 181 24.17 -7.12 5.32
CA VAL A 181 23.68 -8.42 4.87
C VAL A 181 23.49 -8.41 3.36
N GLN A 182 23.96 -9.48 2.67
CA GLN A 182 23.83 -9.61 1.23
C GLN A 182 22.41 -10.05 0.82
N PHE A 183 21.71 -10.72 1.71
CA PHE A 183 20.34 -11.19 1.53
C PHE A 183 19.31 -10.11 1.96
N HIS A 184 18.05 -10.36 1.63
CA HIS A 184 16.94 -9.46 1.90
C HIS A 184 16.14 -9.89 3.15
N PRO A 185 16.34 -9.28 4.33
CA PRO A 185 15.60 -9.62 5.55
C PRO A 185 14.14 -9.12 5.50
N GLU A 186 13.82 -8.15 4.64
CA GLU A 186 12.50 -7.55 4.53
C GLU A 186 11.47 -8.43 3.82
N VAL A 187 11.91 -9.38 2.99
CA VAL A 187 11.00 -10.24 2.22
C VAL A 187 10.53 -11.45 3.01
N THR A 188 9.34 -11.95 2.69
CA THR A 188 8.70 -13.08 3.40
C THR A 188 9.47 -14.40 3.28
N HIS A 189 10.29 -14.55 2.25
CA HIS A 189 11.11 -15.75 2.01
C HIS A 189 12.32 -15.87 2.95
N THR A 190 12.73 -14.77 3.59
CA THR A 190 13.73 -14.78 4.66
C THR A 190 13.01 -14.98 6.00
N ARG A 191 12.96 -16.25 6.47
CA ARG A 191 12.12 -16.65 7.61
C ARG A 191 12.39 -15.85 8.88
N GLN A 192 13.66 -15.63 9.23
CA GLN A 192 14.07 -14.87 10.42
C GLN A 192 14.23 -13.37 10.15
N GLY A 193 13.87 -12.89 8.96
CA GLY A 193 14.05 -11.49 8.57
C GLY A 193 13.42 -10.49 9.53
N GLY A 194 12.21 -10.78 10.01
CA GLY A 194 11.53 -9.96 11.02
C GLY A 194 12.30 -9.88 12.35
N ARG A 195 12.95 -10.99 12.78
CA ARG A 195 13.80 -10.98 14.01
C ARG A 195 15.07 -10.18 13.81
N ILE A 196 15.70 -10.28 12.64
CA ILE A 196 16.91 -9.51 12.30
C ILE A 196 16.60 -8.01 12.31
N LEU A 197 15.51 -7.58 11.64
CA LEU A 197 15.11 -6.18 11.63
C LEU A 197 14.68 -5.68 13.01
N LYS A 198 13.97 -6.49 13.80
CA LYS A 198 13.63 -6.17 15.18
C LYS A 198 14.88 -5.97 16.03
N ARG A 199 15.86 -6.88 15.93
CA ARG A 199 17.13 -6.77 16.63
C ARG A 199 17.86 -5.49 16.27
N PHE A 200 17.91 -5.12 14.99
CA PHE A 200 18.53 -3.87 14.57
C PHE A 200 17.79 -2.65 15.11
N VAL A 201 16.49 -2.56 14.88
CA VAL A 201 15.69 -1.36 15.20
C VAL A 201 15.48 -1.18 16.70
N ILE A 202 15.12 -2.24 17.42
CA ILE A 202 14.77 -2.16 18.84
C ILE A 202 16.01 -2.30 19.72
N ASP A 203 16.79 -3.37 19.52
CA ASP A 203 17.85 -3.71 20.49
C ASP A 203 19.15 -2.93 20.22
N ILE A 204 19.50 -2.69 18.94
CA ILE A 204 20.75 -2.02 18.55
C ILE A 204 20.55 -0.51 18.46
N CYS A 205 19.52 -0.04 17.74
CA CYS A 205 19.22 1.39 17.65
C CYS A 205 18.54 1.95 18.92
N GLY A 206 18.04 1.09 19.81
CA GLY A 206 17.38 1.49 21.05
C GLY A 206 16.06 2.24 20.80
N CYS A 207 15.35 1.91 19.74
CA CYS A 207 14.06 2.54 19.45
C CYS A 207 12.96 1.98 20.35
N GLU A 208 12.09 2.86 20.84
CA GLU A 208 10.85 2.50 21.52
C GLU A 208 9.69 2.43 20.51
N ALA A 209 8.74 1.54 20.75
CA ALA A 209 7.56 1.36 19.92
C ALA A 209 6.50 2.44 20.18
N LEU A 210 6.77 3.67 19.77
CA LEU A 210 5.90 4.85 19.96
C LEU A 210 4.88 5.01 18.83
N TRP A 211 5.15 4.45 17.69
CA TRP A 211 4.30 4.50 16.49
C TRP A 211 3.20 3.46 16.58
N THR A 212 2.18 3.73 17.39
CA THR A 212 1.02 2.86 17.62
C THR A 212 -0.27 3.54 17.17
N PRO A 213 -1.33 2.82 16.77
CA PRO A 213 -2.58 3.42 16.33
C PRO A 213 -3.14 4.44 17.33
N GLY A 214 -3.16 4.14 18.62
CA GLY A 214 -3.63 5.05 19.64
C GLY A 214 -2.82 6.35 19.72
N ASN A 215 -1.49 6.26 19.74
CA ASN A 215 -0.61 7.43 19.78
C ASN A 215 -0.73 8.27 18.50
N ILE A 216 -0.81 7.61 17.35
CA ILE A 216 -1.01 8.28 16.04
C ILE A 216 -2.32 9.07 16.03
N ILE A 217 -3.41 8.49 16.53
CA ILE A 217 -4.71 9.17 16.61
C ILE A 217 -4.63 10.41 17.50
N GLU A 218 -4.06 10.29 18.70
CA GLU A 218 -3.95 11.42 19.64
C GLU A 218 -3.08 12.55 19.07
N GLU A 219 -1.93 12.23 18.47
CA GLU A 219 -1.06 13.21 17.82
C GLU A 219 -1.76 13.88 16.63
N SER A 220 -2.41 13.08 15.77
CA SER A 220 -3.16 13.59 14.62
C SER A 220 -4.31 14.52 15.04
N ILE A 221 -5.07 14.18 16.09
CA ILE A 221 -6.13 15.04 16.63
C ILE A 221 -5.55 16.38 17.09
N HIS A 222 -4.40 16.34 17.79
CA HIS A 222 -3.76 17.56 18.26
C HIS A 222 -3.29 18.43 17.08
N ALA A 223 -2.61 17.85 16.11
CA ALA A 223 -2.12 18.55 14.93
C ALA A 223 -3.27 19.14 14.09
N ILE A 224 -4.34 18.37 13.86
CA ILE A 224 -5.53 18.84 13.14
C ILE A 224 -6.15 20.04 13.84
N ARG A 225 -6.35 19.99 15.17
CA ARG A 225 -6.93 21.10 15.94
C ARG A 225 -6.07 22.36 15.87
N GLN A 226 -4.76 22.23 15.94
CA GLN A 226 -3.84 23.36 15.80
C GLN A 226 -3.88 23.97 14.40
N GLN A 227 -3.93 23.13 13.36
CA GLN A 227 -3.87 23.57 11.98
C GLN A 227 -5.18 24.20 11.51
N VAL A 228 -6.31 23.62 11.88
CA VAL A 228 -7.65 24.03 11.44
C VAL A 228 -8.17 25.19 12.28
N GLY A 229 -7.93 25.19 13.59
CA GLY A 229 -8.48 26.20 14.51
C GLY A 229 -10.01 26.18 14.50
N GLU A 230 -10.62 27.32 14.18
CA GLU A 230 -12.08 27.49 14.10
C GLU A 230 -12.63 27.40 12.66
N ASP A 231 -11.78 27.11 11.68
CA ASP A 231 -12.18 27.02 10.28
C ASP A 231 -13.02 25.74 10.01
N GLU A 232 -13.83 25.79 8.94
CA GLU A 232 -14.57 24.62 8.47
C GLU A 232 -13.72 23.77 7.48
N VAL A 233 -13.89 22.45 7.55
CA VAL A 233 -13.20 21.47 6.71
C VAL A 233 -14.21 20.76 5.82
N LEU A 234 -13.88 20.65 4.55
CA LEU A 234 -14.61 19.88 3.55
C LEU A 234 -13.87 18.58 3.24
N LEU A 235 -14.58 17.47 3.13
CA LEU A 235 -14.05 16.16 2.76
C LEU A 235 -14.90 15.51 1.67
N GLY A 236 -14.27 15.08 0.58
CA GLY A 236 -14.89 14.16 -0.38
C GLY A 236 -14.93 12.75 0.20
N LEU A 237 -16.11 12.28 0.57
CA LEU A 237 -16.32 10.95 1.12
C LEU A 237 -16.61 9.98 -0.03
N SER A 238 -15.63 9.22 -0.48
CA SER A 238 -15.78 8.26 -1.60
C SER A 238 -16.37 6.91 -1.18
N GLY A 239 -16.58 6.69 0.12
CA GLY A 239 -16.87 5.37 0.68
C GLY A 239 -15.64 4.43 0.70
N GLY A 240 -14.48 4.85 0.19
CA GLY A 240 -13.19 4.15 0.30
C GLY A 240 -12.66 4.14 1.73
N VAL A 241 -11.76 3.19 2.04
CA VAL A 241 -11.18 3.05 3.39
C VAL A 241 -10.51 4.35 3.85
N ASP A 242 -9.69 4.98 2.99
CA ASP A 242 -8.91 6.16 3.37
C ASP A 242 -9.81 7.35 3.70
N SER A 243 -10.75 7.70 2.81
CA SER A 243 -11.70 8.78 3.05
C SER A 243 -12.57 8.51 4.28
N SER A 244 -12.91 7.25 4.54
CA SER A 244 -13.67 6.84 5.73
C SER A 244 -12.88 7.05 7.02
N VAL A 245 -11.60 6.69 7.03
CA VAL A 245 -10.72 6.90 8.18
C VAL A 245 -10.45 8.39 8.41
N VAL A 246 -10.25 9.18 7.34
CA VAL A 246 -10.15 10.65 7.42
C VAL A 246 -11.42 11.24 8.04
N ALA A 247 -12.61 10.82 7.58
CA ALA A 247 -13.88 11.31 8.12
C ALA A 247 -14.00 11.02 9.64
N ALA A 248 -13.70 9.81 10.06
CA ALA A 248 -13.76 9.40 11.47
C ALA A 248 -12.74 10.17 12.33
N LEU A 249 -11.51 10.33 11.85
CA LEU A 249 -10.45 11.05 12.53
C LEU A 249 -10.76 12.55 12.66
N LEU A 250 -11.20 13.19 11.57
CA LEU A 250 -11.59 14.60 11.57
C LEU A 250 -12.80 14.85 12.45
N HIS A 251 -13.82 14.01 12.39
CA HIS A 251 -14.99 14.15 13.25
C HIS A 251 -14.60 14.08 14.74
N ARG A 252 -13.72 13.15 15.12
CA ARG A 252 -13.19 13.06 16.49
C ARG A 252 -12.34 14.28 16.88
N ALA A 253 -11.63 14.89 15.91
CA ALA A 253 -10.78 16.06 16.16
C ALA A 253 -11.57 17.37 16.26
N ILE A 254 -12.48 17.65 15.31
CA ILE A 254 -13.10 18.96 15.09
C ILE A 254 -14.64 18.93 15.05
N GLY A 255 -15.27 17.76 15.18
CA GLY A 255 -16.74 17.62 15.28
C GLY A 255 -17.49 18.29 14.14
N ASP A 256 -18.38 19.22 14.50
CA ASP A 256 -19.29 19.91 13.55
C ASP A 256 -18.61 20.83 12.53
N GLN A 257 -17.32 21.12 12.68
CA GLN A 257 -16.55 21.86 11.66
C GLN A 257 -16.31 21.02 10.39
N LEU A 258 -16.52 19.69 10.45
CA LEU A 258 -16.39 18.79 9.31
C LEU A 258 -17.71 18.72 8.53
N THR A 259 -17.64 18.92 7.21
CA THR A 259 -18.70 18.57 6.26
C THR A 259 -18.17 17.60 5.22
N CYS A 260 -18.81 16.44 5.09
CA CYS A 260 -18.50 15.47 4.06
C CYS A 260 -19.45 15.60 2.87
N VAL A 261 -18.94 15.48 1.65
CA VAL A 261 -19.73 15.37 0.42
C VAL A 261 -19.56 13.97 -0.14
N PHE A 262 -20.65 13.24 -0.25
CA PHE A 262 -20.71 11.91 -0.83
C PHE A 262 -21.45 11.96 -2.17
N VAL A 263 -20.75 11.68 -3.26
CA VAL A 263 -21.32 11.69 -4.61
C VAL A 263 -21.75 10.28 -5.00
N ASP A 264 -23.07 10.09 -5.12
CA ASP A 264 -23.65 8.86 -5.66
C ASP A 264 -23.74 8.96 -7.19
N ASN A 265 -22.77 8.37 -7.84
CA ASN A 265 -22.60 8.41 -9.30
C ASN A 265 -23.36 7.30 -10.05
N GLY A 266 -24.14 6.47 -9.35
CA GLY A 266 -24.85 5.32 -9.92
C GLY A 266 -23.96 4.12 -10.28
N LEU A 267 -22.65 4.21 -10.04
CA LEU A 267 -21.67 3.15 -10.31
C LEU A 267 -21.09 2.51 -9.04
N LEU A 268 -21.77 2.71 -7.93
CA LEU A 268 -21.42 2.16 -6.63
C LEU A 268 -21.83 0.68 -6.50
N ARG A 269 -21.27 -0.02 -5.51
CA ARG A 269 -21.70 -1.36 -5.11
C ARG A 269 -23.14 -1.36 -4.58
N TYR A 270 -23.67 -2.55 -4.42
CA TYR A 270 -25.02 -2.74 -3.89
C TYR A 270 -25.17 -2.09 -2.51
N GLN A 271 -26.16 -1.19 -2.37
CA GLN A 271 -26.46 -0.43 -1.14
C GLN A 271 -25.28 0.34 -0.52
N GLU A 272 -24.20 0.57 -1.25
CA GLU A 272 -23.01 1.25 -0.70
C GLU A 272 -23.32 2.67 -0.23
N GLY A 273 -24.09 3.44 -0.98
CA GLY A 273 -24.50 4.78 -0.59
C GLY A 273 -25.30 4.81 0.71
N ASP A 274 -26.21 3.85 0.90
CA ASP A 274 -27.04 3.75 2.10
C ASP A 274 -26.17 3.32 3.31
N GLN A 275 -25.22 2.40 3.11
CA GLN A 275 -24.28 1.99 4.15
C GLN A 275 -23.37 3.14 4.60
N VAL A 276 -22.91 3.98 3.68
CA VAL A 276 -22.11 5.17 4.00
C VAL A 276 -22.94 6.15 4.83
N MET A 277 -24.18 6.44 4.44
CA MET A 277 -25.06 7.33 5.19
C MET A 277 -25.38 6.77 6.58
N ALA A 278 -25.73 5.49 6.69
CA ALA A 278 -25.99 4.85 7.96
C ALA A 278 -24.78 4.91 8.90
N THR A 279 -23.56 4.64 8.40
CA THR A 279 -22.35 4.66 9.22
C THR A 279 -21.99 6.08 9.67
N PHE A 280 -21.88 7.03 8.75
CA PHE A 280 -21.34 8.34 9.06
C PHE A 280 -22.40 9.31 9.58
N ALA A 281 -23.54 9.42 8.91
CA ALA A 281 -24.57 10.38 9.32
C ALA A 281 -25.38 9.89 10.52
N GLU A 282 -25.83 8.63 10.54
CA GLU A 282 -26.75 8.13 11.57
C GLU A 282 -26.00 7.66 12.82
N HIS A 283 -24.93 6.84 12.67
CA HIS A 283 -24.22 6.28 13.84
C HIS A 283 -23.16 7.21 14.39
N MET A 284 -22.37 7.87 13.53
CA MET A 284 -21.28 8.72 13.97
C MET A 284 -21.69 10.19 14.14
N GLY A 285 -22.83 10.61 13.58
CA GLY A 285 -23.29 12.01 13.65
C GLY A 285 -22.47 12.97 12.78
N VAL A 286 -21.76 12.49 11.77
CA VAL A 286 -21.00 13.31 10.82
C VAL A 286 -21.96 14.01 9.87
N ARG A 287 -21.77 15.30 9.61
CA ARG A 287 -22.53 16.03 8.60
C ARG A 287 -22.15 15.55 7.20
N VAL A 288 -23.02 14.76 6.56
CA VAL A 288 -22.82 14.21 5.20
C VAL A 288 -23.86 14.75 4.24
N ILE A 289 -23.42 15.37 3.15
CA ILE A 289 -24.26 15.79 2.01
C ILE A 289 -24.17 14.68 0.96
N ARG A 290 -25.25 13.93 0.75
CA ARG A 290 -25.34 12.96 -0.35
C ARG A 290 -25.87 13.66 -1.60
N VAL A 291 -25.11 13.59 -2.67
CA VAL A 291 -25.47 14.14 -3.99
C VAL A 291 -25.83 13.01 -4.92
N ASP A 292 -27.08 12.93 -5.34
CA ASP A 292 -27.52 12.02 -6.39
C ASP A 292 -27.11 12.57 -7.76
N ALA A 293 -26.13 11.96 -8.36
CA ALA A 293 -25.57 12.33 -9.66
C ALA A 293 -25.67 11.21 -10.71
N GLU A 294 -26.40 10.10 -10.41
CA GLU A 294 -26.48 8.92 -11.29
C GLU A 294 -26.77 9.30 -12.74
N GLN A 295 -27.82 10.10 -12.98
CA GLN A 295 -28.22 10.45 -14.35
C GLN A 295 -27.16 11.27 -15.09
N ARG A 296 -26.47 12.17 -14.38
CA ARG A 296 -25.40 13.01 -14.95
C ARG A 296 -24.22 12.16 -15.44
N PHE A 297 -23.79 11.20 -14.61
CA PHE A 297 -22.70 10.29 -14.96
C PHE A 297 -23.09 9.35 -16.11
N LEU A 298 -24.26 8.72 -16.06
CA LEU A 298 -24.72 7.84 -17.11
C LEU A 298 -24.90 8.58 -18.45
N HIS A 299 -25.37 9.84 -18.41
CA HIS A 299 -25.49 10.64 -19.63
C HIS A 299 -24.13 10.94 -20.26
N ALA A 300 -23.13 11.31 -19.47
CA ALA A 300 -21.80 11.62 -19.96
C ALA A 300 -21.03 10.38 -20.44
N LEU A 301 -21.35 9.19 -19.92
CA LEU A 301 -20.75 7.92 -20.34
C LEU A 301 -21.44 7.29 -21.57
N LYS A 302 -22.51 7.90 -22.08
CA LYS A 302 -23.21 7.38 -23.24
C LYS A 302 -22.30 7.35 -24.47
N GLY A 303 -22.12 6.17 -25.06
CA GLY A 303 -21.26 5.95 -26.21
C GLY A 303 -19.75 5.95 -25.89
N VAL A 304 -19.36 5.99 -24.61
CA VAL A 304 -17.95 5.92 -24.18
C VAL A 304 -17.60 4.45 -23.90
N GLU A 305 -16.74 3.88 -24.72
CA GLU A 305 -16.29 2.47 -24.63
C GLU A 305 -14.83 2.33 -24.18
N ASP A 306 -13.99 3.32 -24.49
CA ASP A 306 -12.56 3.31 -24.14
C ASP A 306 -12.36 3.44 -22.63
N PRO A 307 -11.60 2.52 -21.98
CA PRO A 307 -11.42 2.50 -20.53
C PRO A 307 -10.79 3.78 -19.97
N GLU A 308 -9.78 4.34 -20.65
CA GLU A 308 -9.11 5.56 -20.20
C GLU A 308 -10.02 6.78 -20.32
N LEU A 309 -10.85 6.82 -21.37
CA LEU A 309 -11.85 7.87 -21.52
C LEU A 309 -12.94 7.77 -20.46
N LYS A 310 -13.41 6.55 -20.12
CA LYS A 310 -14.34 6.34 -18.99
C LYS A 310 -13.76 6.90 -17.69
N ARG A 311 -12.50 6.58 -17.38
CA ARG A 311 -11.82 7.06 -16.17
C ARG A 311 -11.76 8.58 -16.14
N LYS A 312 -11.41 9.22 -17.25
CA LYS A 312 -11.34 10.68 -17.38
C LYS A 312 -12.71 11.35 -17.20
N VAL A 313 -13.73 10.83 -17.88
CA VAL A 313 -15.10 11.35 -17.81
C VAL A 313 -15.62 11.27 -16.35
N ILE A 314 -15.47 10.09 -15.73
CA ILE A 314 -15.92 9.88 -14.35
C ILE A 314 -15.14 10.79 -13.38
N GLY A 315 -13.81 10.85 -13.52
CA GLY A 315 -12.97 11.68 -12.66
C GLY A 315 -13.30 13.16 -12.77
N ASN A 316 -13.43 13.70 -13.98
CA ASN A 316 -13.78 15.11 -14.20
C ASN A 316 -15.16 15.47 -13.63
N LEU A 317 -16.17 14.64 -13.88
CA LEU A 317 -17.50 14.86 -13.34
C LEU A 317 -17.54 14.80 -11.81
N PHE A 318 -16.72 13.91 -11.22
CA PHE A 318 -16.63 13.84 -9.77
C PHE A 318 -16.12 15.15 -9.18
N VAL A 319 -15.08 15.74 -9.79
CA VAL A 319 -14.55 17.06 -9.41
C VAL A 319 -15.59 18.14 -9.59
N GLU A 320 -16.27 18.22 -10.75
CA GLU A 320 -17.31 19.22 -11.04
C GLU A 320 -18.45 19.17 -10.01
N VAL A 321 -18.99 17.99 -9.72
CA VAL A 321 -20.08 17.81 -8.75
C VAL A 321 -19.61 18.19 -7.34
N PHE A 322 -18.38 17.84 -7.00
CA PHE A 322 -17.79 18.20 -5.72
C PHE A 322 -17.61 19.72 -5.57
N GLU A 323 -17.12 20.39 -6.61
CA GLU A 323 -16.96 21.86 -6.66
C GLU A 323 -18.30 22.58 -6.50
N GLU A 324 -19.34 22.13 -7.19
CA GLU A 324 -20.69 22.70 -7.08
C GLU A 324 -21.22 22.62 -5.63
N GLU A 325 -20.90 21.58 -4.88
CA GLU A 325 -21.28 21.47 -3.47
C GLU A 325 -20.36 22.30 -2.55
N ALA A 326 -19.06 22.32 -2.85
CA ALA A 326 -18.09 23.13 -2.11
C ALA A 326 -18.40 24.62 -2.17
N ASP A 327 -18.81 25.14 -3.34
CA ASP A 327 -19.16 26.55 -3.55
C ASP A 327 -20.37 27.00 -2.71
N LYS A 328 -21.24 26.06 -2.30
CA LYS A 328 -22.37 26.34 -1.40
C LYS A 328 -21.90 26.53 0.05
N LEU A 329 -20.71 26.02 0.39
CA LEU A 329 -20.13 26.02 1.74
C LEU A 329 -19.11 27.15 1.88
N LYS A 330 -19.62 28.39 1.96
CA LYS A 330 -18.80 29.62 1.92
C LYS A 330 -17.77 29.77 3.03
N ASN A 331 -17.90 29.02 4.12
CA ASN A 331 -17.01 29.10 5.28
C ASN A 331 -15.90 28.00 5.28
N ALA A 332 -15.97 27.04 4.37
CA ALA A 332 -14.94 26.03 4.25
C ALA A 332 -13.62 26.65 3.77
N LYS A 333 -12.55 26.44 4.51
CA LYS A 333 -11.20 26.91 4.18
C LYS A 333 -10.21 25.78 3.94
N TRP A 334 -10.57 24.57 4.32
CA TRP A 334 -9.75 23.40 4.20
C TRP A 334 -10.44 22.31 3.39
N LEU A 335 -9.66 21.67 2.52
CA LEU A 335 -10.04 20.42 1.87
C LEU A 335 -9.23 19.29 2.44
N ALA A 336 -9.90 18.32 3.03
CA ALA A 336 -9.25 17.10 3.51
C ALA A 336 -9.15 16.06 2.40
N GLN A 337 -8.01 15.37 2.33
CA GLN A 337 -7.73 14.28 1.39
C GLN A 337 -7.17 13.07 2.12
N GLY A 338 -7.49 11.88 1.61
CA GLY A 338 -7.01 10.60 2.10
C GLY A 338 -5.68 10.17 1.47
N THR A 339 -4.77 11.12 1.20
CA THR A 339 -3.41 10.83 0.74
C THR A 339 -2.68 9.96 1.76
N ILE A 340 -2.04 8.89 1.30
CA ILE A 340 -1.25 7.97 2.15
C ILE A 340 0.22 7.99 1.76
N TYR A 341 1.08 7.41 2.59
CA TYR A 341 2.54 7.49 2.41
C TYR A 341 3.05 6.94 1.06
N PRO A 342 2.53 5.83 0.51
CA PRO A 342 2.88 5.40 -0.84
C PRO A 342 2.62 6.45 -1.92
N ASP A 343 1.51 7.21 -1.84
CA ASP A 343 1.19 8.27 -2.80
C ASP A 343 2.24 9.40 -2.76
N VAL A 344 2.74 9.71 -1.54
CA VAL A 344 3.79 10.72 -1.33
C VAL A 344 5.11 10.28 -1.96
N ILE A 345 5.51 9.01 -1.76
CA ILE A 345 6.74 8.44 -2.33
C ILE A 345 6.67 8.44 -3.86
N GLU A 346 5.57 7.99 -4.45
CA GLU A 346 5.37 7.96 -5.90
C GLU A 346 5.45 9.37 -6.50
N SER A 347 4.84 10.35 -5.84
CA SER A 347 4.87 11.76 -6.28
C SER A 347 6.27 12.38 -6.20
N ALA A 348 7.06 12.04 -5.19
CA ALA A 348 8.44 12.50 -5.05
C ALA A 348 9.35 11.91 -6.13
N GLY A 349 9.20 10.61 -6.43
CA GLY A 349 9.92 9.91 -7.49
C GLY A 349 9.65 10.51 -8.89
N ALA A 350 8.41 10.89 -9.16
CA ALA A 350 8.03 11.54 -10.43
C ALA A 350 8.69 12.91 -10.63
N ARG A 351 8.86 13.70 -9.56
CA ARG A 351 9.55 15.03 -9.64
C ARG A 351 11.05 14.92 -9.93
N THR A 352 11.69 13.86 -9.47
CA THR A 352 13.12 13.63 -9.68
C THR A 352 13.46 12.98 -11.04
N GLY A 353 12.46 12.62 -11.84
CA GLY A 353 12.64 11.98 -13.16
C GLY A 353 13.20 10.57 -13.13
N LYS A 354 13.31 9.97 -11.94
CA LYS A 354 13.90 8.63 -11.74
C LYS A 354 12.85 7.50 -11.60
N ALA A 355 11.54 7.82 -11.67
CA ALA A 355 10.48 6.84 -11.69
C ALA A 355 9.59 7.00 -12.93
N HIS A 356 9.30 5.90 -13.62
CA HIS A 356 8.27 5.88 -14.65
C HIS A 356 6.89 6.01 -14.02
N LEU A 357 6.13 7.00 -14.45
CA LEU A 357 4.75 7.26 -13.99
C LEU A 357 3.86 6.09 -14.39
N ILE A 358 3.61 5.15 -13.47
CA ILE A 358 2.77 3.96 -13.74
C ILE A 358 1.30 4.19 -13.35
N LYS A 359 0.98 5.21 -12.54
CA LYS A 359 -0.41 5.51 -12.13
C LYS A 359 -0.72 7.01 -12.14
N SER A 360 -1.63 7.40 -13.01
CA SER A 360 -2.25 8.73 -13.09
C SER A 360 -3.50 8.88 -12.19
N HIS A 361 -3.71 8.02 -11.18
CA HIS A 361 -5.04 7.83 -10.57
C HIS A 361 -5.22 8.38 -9.16
N HIS A 362 -4.18 8.88 -8.51
CA HIS A 362 -4.33 9.61 -7.25
C HIS A 362 -3.98 11.06 -7.49
N ASN A 363 -5.01 11.90 -7.39
CA ASN A 363 -4.97 13.34 -7.68
C ASN A 363 -4.19 14.10 -6.59
N VAL A 364 -2.90 13.84 -6.48
CA VAL A 364 -1.99 14.66 -5.68
C VAL A 364 -1.69 15.92 -6.48
N GLY A 365 -2.55 16.92 -6.36
CA GLY A 365 -2.35 18.24 -6.96
C GLY A 365 -3.40 18.70 -7.99
N GLY A 366 -4.55 18.04 -8.09
CA GLY A 366 -5.56 18.35 -9.10
C GLY A 366 -6.79 19.12 -8.63
N LEU A 367 -6.70 19.89 -7.55
CA LEU A 367 -7.74 20.87 -7.24
C LEU A 367 -7.60 22.05 -8.16
N PRO A 368 -8.72 22.57 -8.70
CA PRO A 368 -8.71 23.82 -9.44
C PRO A 368 -8.19 24.95 -8.57
N GLU A 369 -7.26 25.73 -9.12
CA GLU A 369 -6.61 26.86 -8.43
C GLU A 369 -7.62 27.90 -7.88
N HIS A 370 -8.83 27.93 -8.42
CA HIS A 370 -9.87 28.89 -8.03
C HIS A 370 -10.57 28.56 -6.69
N MET A 371 -10.47 27.33 -6.17
CA MET A 371 -11.16 26.96 -4.92
C MET A 371 -10.56 27.60 -3.67
N ASN A 372 -9.35 28.15 -3.71
CA ASN A 372 -8.67 28.79 -2.57
C ASN A 372 -8.72 28.01 -1.24
N LEU A 373 -8.89 26.67 -1.29
CA LEU A 373 -8.90 25.80 -0.13
C LEU A 373 -7.48 25.36 0.21
N LYS A 374 -7.15 25.35 1.49
CA LYS A 374 -5.90 24.76 1.99
C LYS A 374 -6.05 23.23 2.07
N LEU A 375 -4.97 22.51 1.78
CA LEU A 375 -4.97 21.06 1.83
C LEU A 375 -4.71 20.55 3.26
N LEU A 376 -5.49 19.53 3.68
CA LEU A 376 -5.36 18.82 4.95
C LEU A 376 -5.24 17.32 4.65
N GLU A 377 -4.08 16.73 4.94
CA GLU A 377 -3.75 15.33 4.61
C GLU A 377 -3.39 14.52 5.86
N PRO A 378 -4.35 14.12 6.69
CA PRO A 378 -4.07 13.51 8.00
C PRO A 378 -3.42 12.14 7.94
N LEU A 379 -3.51 11.42 6.82
CA LEU A 379 -2.98 10.06 6.64
C LEU A 379 -1.66 10.02 5.86
N ARG A 380 -1.08 11.17 5.56
CA ARG A 380 0.07 11.33 4.66
C ARG A 380 1.31 10.50 5.05
N GLU A 381 1.48 10.21 6.31
CA GLU A 381 2.61 9.45 6.84
C GLU A 381 2.32 7.95 6.99
N LEU A 382 1.11 7.49 6.65
CA LEU A 382 0.64 6.15 6.95
C LEU A 382 0.65 5.22 5.72
N PHE A 383 1.06 3.98 5.94
CA PHE A 383 0.80 2.92 4.97
C PHE A 383 -0.65 2.42 5.06
N LYS A 384 -1.13 1.75 4.02
CA LYS A 384 -2.52 1.29 3.91
C LYS A 384 -2.96 0.37 5.06
N ASP A 385 -2.08 -0.50 5.54
CA ASP A 385 -2.34 -1.39 6.66
C ASP A 385 -2.42 -0.63 7.99
N GLU A 386 -1.65 0.45 8.16
CA GLU A 386 -1.73 1.34 9.31
C GLU A 386 -3.05 2.12 9.30
N VAL A 387 -3.47 2.64 8.13
CA VAL A 387 -4.78 3.29 7.96
C VAL A 387 -5.92 2.37 8.37
N ARG A 388 -5.87 1.09 8.00
CA ARG A 388 -6.87 0.09 8.41
C ARG A 388 -6.89 -0.11 9.93
N LYS A 389 -5.73 -0.23 10.57
CA LYS A 389 -5.63 -0.33 12.04
C LYS A 389 -6.21 0.89 12.73
N LEU A 390 -5.91 2.10 12.21
CA LEU A 390 -6.53 3.34 12.70
C LEU A 390 -8.05 3.32 12.56
N GLY A 391 -8.56 2.86 11.42
CA GLY A 391 -9.99 2.76 11.17
C GLY A 391 -10.71 1.93 12.22
N VAL A 392 -10.15 0.76 12.56
CA VAL A 392 -10.69 -0.10 13.62
C VAL A 392 -10.65 0.60 14.99
N GLU A 393 -9.53 1.23 15.34
CA GLU A 393 -9.36 1.96 16.61
C GLU A 393 -10.29 3.18 16.72
N LEU A 394 -10.62 3.80 15.59
CA LEU A 394 -11.61 4.88 15.51
C LEU A 394 -13.08 4.39 15.55
N GLY A 395 -13.30 3.07 15.60
CA GLY A 395 -14.62 2.46 15.72
C GLY A 395 -15.36 2.24 14.40
N LEU A 396 -14.69 2.33 13.26
CA LEU A 396 -15.29 1.97 11.98
C LEU A 396 -15.57 0.45 11.89
N PRO A 397 -16.68 0.04 11.25
CA PRO A 397 -16.99 -1.39 11.07
C PRO A 397 -15.85 -2.13 10.35
N TYR A 398 -15.52 -3.33 10.84
CA TYR A 398 -14.47 -4.19 10.27
C TYR A 398 -14.65 -4.39 8.75
N ASP A 399 -15.87 -4.70 8.34
CA ASP A 399 -16.22 -4.91 6.93
C ASP A 399 -16.02 -3.68 6.02
N MET A 400 -16.06 -2.49 6.59
CA MET A 400 -15.76 -1.25 5.87
C MET A 400 -14.24 -1.06 5.73
N VAL A 401 -13.50 -1.35 6.79
CA VAL A 401 -12.05 -1.14 6.86
C VAL A 401 -11.28 -2.20 6.06
N TYR A 402 -11.71 -3.48 6.12
CA TYR A 402 -11.05 -4.61 5.46
C TYR A 402 -11.73 -5.04 4.17
N ARG A 403 -12.55 -4.17 3.58
CA ARG A 403 -13.16 -4.44 2.28
C ARG A 403 -12.12 -4.56 1.17
N HIS A 404 -12.42 -5.39 0.18
CA HIS A 404 -11.61 -5.50 -1.02
C HIS A 404 -11.52 -4.16 -1.77
N PRO A 405 -10.40 -3.89 -2.46
CA PRO A 405 -10.26 -2.69 -3.27
C PRO A 405 -11.42 -2.52 -4.25
N PHE A 406 -11.85 -1.28 -4.41
CA PHE A 406 -12.86 -0.89 -5.39
C PHE A 406 -12.34 0.34 -6.13
N PRO A 407 -12.25 0.29 -7.47
CA PRO A 407 -11.64 1.37 -8.22
C PRO A 407 -12.45 2.66 -8.13
N GLY A 408 -11.80 3.82 -8.26
CA GLY A 408 -12.47 5.12 -8.23
C GLY A 408 -13.61 5.26 -9.24
N PRO A 409 -13.48 4.78 -10.50
CA PRO A 409 -14.57 4.76 -11.47
C PRO A 409 -15.73 3.79 -11.14
N GLY A 410 -15.63 3.03 -10.05
CA GLY A 410 -16.65 2.10 -9.62
C GLY A 410 -16.92 0.98 -10.63
N LEU A 411 -18.18 0.63 -10.79
CA LEU A 411 -18.62 -0.39 -11.75
C LEU A 411 -18.37 0.02 -13.21
N GLY A 412 -18.09 1.29 -13.51
CA GLY A 412 -17.85 1.78 -14.87
C GLY A 412 -16.69 1.08 -15.60
N VAL A 413 -15.65 0.66 -14.87
CA VAL A 413 -14.50 -0.11 -15.41
C VAL A 413 -14.65 -1.63 -15.21
N ARG A 414 -15.82 -2.09 -14.78
CA ARG A 414 -16.20 -3.49 -14.70
C ARG A 414 -17.33 -3.85 -15.66
N ILE A 415 -17.73 -2.88 -16.51
CA ILE A 415 -18.65 -3.07 -17.63
C ILE A 415 -17.86 -2.85 -18.90
N LEU A 416 -17.55 -3.91 -19.63
CA LEU A 416 -16.82 -3.80 -20.90
C LEU A 416 -17.69 -3.08 -21.93
N GLY A 417 -17.06 -2.14 -22.68
CA GLY A 417 -17.78 -1.31 -23.65
C GLY A 417 -18.63 -0.22 -22.99
N GLU A 418 -19.76 0.14 -23.60
CA GLU A 418 -20.61 1.24 -23.14
C GLU A 418 -21.26 0.98 -21.77
N VAL A 419 -21.15 1.95 -20.88
CA VAL A 419 -21.81 1.91 -19.56
C VAL A 419 -23.29 2.29 -19.71
N ARG A 420 -24.19 1.37 -19.32
CA ARG A 420 -25.64 1.59 -19.30
C ARG A 420 -26.21 1.27 -17.93
N LYS A 421 -27.29 1.93 -17.56
CA LYS A 421 -27.94 1.71 -16.25
C LYS A 421 -28.32 0.24 -16.04
N GLU A 422 -28.94 -0.38 -17.03
CA GLU A 422 -29.33 -1.79 -16.95
C GLU A 422 -28.14 -2.74 -16.77
N PHE A 423 -26.98 -2.43 -17.33
CA PHE A 423 -25.75 -3.22 -17.15
C PHE A 423 -25.15 -3.01 -15.77
N ALA A 424 -25.16 -1.76 -15.28
CA ALA A 424 -24.69 -1.43 -13.94
C ALA A 424 -25.56 -2.09 -12.85
N ASP A 425 -26.88 -2.06 -13.02
CA ASP A 425 -27.81 -2.68 -12.06
C ASP A 425 -27.65 -4.21 -12.05
N THR A 426 -27.51 -4.82 -13.23
CA THR A 426 -27.25 -6.27 -13.38
C THR A 426 -25.93 -6.68 -12.74
N LEU A 427 -24.85 -5.95 -13.05
CA LEU A 427 -23.51 -6.21 -12.49
C LEU A 427 -23.49 -6.04 -10.98
N ARG A 428 -24.14 -5.00 -10.47
CA ARG A 428 -24.24 -4.72 -9.03
C ARG A 428 -24.83 -5.88 -8.25
N LEU A 429 -25.87 -6.52 -8.80
CA LEU A 429 -26.50 -7.70 -8.19
C LEU A 429 -25.59 -8.92 -8.27
N ALA A 430 -24.92 -9.14 -9.41
CA ALA A 430 -23.98 -10.26 -9.58
C ALA A 430 -22.78 -10.13 -8.64
N ASP A 431 -22.20 -8.93 -8.54
CA ASP A 431 -21.11 -8.63 -7.60
C ASP A 431 -21.55 -8.86 -6.14
N HIS A 432 -22.75 -8.40 -5.80
CA HIS A 432 -23.31 -8.61 -4.46
C HIS A 432 -23.45 -10.10 -4.11
N ILE A 433 -24.04 -10.91 -5.00
CA ILE A 433 -24.17 -12.38 -4.77
C ILE A 433 -22.79 -13.01 -4.57
N PHE A 434 -21.82 -12.67 -5.41
CA PHE A 434 -20.48 -13.22 -5.31
C PHE A 434 -19.80 -12.88 -3.98
N ILE A 435 -19.81 -11.61 -3.60
CA ILE A 435 -19.22 -11.14 -2.34
C ILE A 435 -19.96 -11.70 -1.11
N GLU A 436 -21.30 -11.77 -1.16
CA GLU A 436 -22.11 -12.36 -0.09
C GLU A 436 -21.73 -13.82 0.15
N GLU A 437 -21.62 -14.62 -0.90
CA GLU A 437 -21.27 -16.04 -0.79
C GLU A 437 -19.81 -16.24 -0.36
N LEU A 438 -18.87 -15.40 -0.80
CA LEU A 438 -17.49 -15.43 -0.28
C LEU A 438 -17.46 -15.22 1.24
N ARG A 439 -18.27 -14.29 1.77
CA ARG A 439 -18.36 -14.03 3.20
C ARG A 439 -19.03 -15.18 3.96
N LYS A 440 -20.15 -15.71 3.45
CA LYS A 440 -20.89 -16.83 4.07
C LYS A 440 -20.03 -18.10 4.20
N GLN A 441 -19.14 -18.34 3.26
CA GLN A 441 -18.26 -19.51 3.24
C GLN A 441 -16.84 -19.23 3.78
N GLU A 442 -16.63 -18.08 4.43
CA GLU A 442 -15.35 -17.67 5.04
C GLU A 442 -14.17 -17.63 4.04
N LEU A 443 -14.46 -17.38 2.76
CA LEU A 443 -13.48 -17.28 1.69
C LEU A 443 -13.04 -15.83 1.41
N TYR A 444 -13.80 -14.85 1.91
CA TYR A 444 -13.57 -13.42 1.61
C TYR A 444 -12.17 -12.95 2.01
N ASP A 445 -11.73 -13.28 3.22
CA ASP A 445 -10.42 -12.88 3.73
C ASP A 445 -9.26 -13.76 3.19
N GLN A 446 -9.56 -14.86 2.49
CA GLN A 446 -8.57 -15.72 1.86
C GLN A 446 -8.12 -15.18 0.49
N VAL A 447 -8.90 -14.29 -0.12
CA VAL A 447 -8.59 -13.66 -1.40
C VAL A 447 -8.32 -12.16 -1.19
N SER A 448 -7.40 -11.61 -1.98
CA SER A 448 -7.01 -10.21 -1.83
C SER A 448 -7.97 -9.24 -2.51
N GLN A 449 -8.61 -9.68 -3.60
CA GLN A 449 -9.64 -8.94 -4.31
C GLN A 449 -10.55 -9.90 -5.08
N ALA A 450 -11.85 -9.68 -5.00
CA ALA A 450 -12.86 -10.41 -5.76
C ALA A 450 -13.96 -9.48 -6.25
N PHE A 451 -14.46 -9.71 -7.46
CA PHE A 451 -15.51 -8.93 -8.10
C PHE A 451 -16.12 -9.64 -9.32
N ALA A 452 -17.25 -9.15 -9.76
CA ALA A 452 -17.87 -9.53 -11.01
C ALA A 452 -17.58 -8.51 -12.12
N VAL A 453 -17.59 -8.96 -13.38
CA VAL A 453 -17.43 -8.14 -14.60
C VAL A 453 -18.59 -8.43 -15.54
N PHE A 454 -19.23 -7.39 -16.08
CA PHE A 454 -20.29 -7.51 -17.06
C PHE A 454 -19.69 -7.56 -18.47
N LEU A 455 -20.04 -8.62 -19.20
CA LEU A 455 -19.64 -8.81 -20.59
C LEU A 455 -20.84 -8.55 -21.51
N PRO A 456 -20.80 -7.53 -22.39
CA PRO A 456 -21.92 -7.18 -23.28
C PRO A 456 -22.04 -8.14 -24.48
N VAL A 457 -21.63 -9.38 -24.28
CA VAL A 457 -21.77 -10.45 -25.27
C VAL A 457 -22.95 -11.33 -24.89
N LYS A 458 -23.70 -11.80 -25.88
CA LYS A 458 -24.86 -12.66 -25.69
C LYS A 458 -24.49 -14.12 -25.89
N SER A 459 -24.92 -14.96 -24.99
CA SER A 459 -24.77 -16.42 -25.05
C SER A 459 -26.13 -17.10 -25.12
N VAL A 460 -26.19 -18.24 -25.78
CA VAL A 460 -27.40 -19.06 -25.81
C VAL A 460 -27.63 -19.71 -24.45
N GLY A 461 -28.82 -19.53 -23.90
CA GLY A 461 -29.36 -20.25 -22.78
C GLY A 461 -30.63 -20.98 -23.15
N VAL A 462 -31.00 -22.00 -22.40
CA VAL A 462 -32.27 -22.72 -22.53
C VAL A 462 -33.03 -22.62 -21.25
N THR A 463 -34.25 -22.12 -21.28
CA THR A 463 -35.13 -22.02 -20.11
C THR A 463 -36.49 -22.63 -20.52
N GLY A 464 -36.85 -23.77 -19.91
CA GLY A 464 -37.97 -24.55 -20.37
C GLY A 464 -37.76 -25.02 -21.84
N ASP A 465 -38.75 -24.83 -22.69
CA ASP A 465 -38.69 -25.22 -24.11
C ASP A 465 -38.18 -24.10 -25.04
N GLY A 466 -37.72 -22.95 -24.48
CA GLY A 466 -37.33 -21.77 -25.24
C GLY A 466 -35.83 -21.49 -25.22
N ARG A 467 -35.28 -21.02 -26.36
CA ARG A 467 -33.93 -20.45 -26.43
C ARG A 467 -33.97 -18.99 -26.01
N ARG A 468 -33.02 -18.60 -25.14
CA ARG A 468 -32.78 -17.21 -24.75
C ARG A 468 -31.38 -16.78 -25.15
N TYR A 469 -31.21 -15.49 -25.44
CA TYR A 469 -29.93 -14.88 -25.77
C TYR A 469 -29.66 -13.77 -24.75
N ASP A 470 -29.03 -14.15 -23.68
CA ASP A 470 -28.78 -13.29 -22.54
C ASP A 470 -27.26 -13.04 -22.36
N HIS A 471 -26.91 -12.06 -21.52
CA HIS A 471 -25.53 -11.65 -21.31
C HIS A 471 -24.72 -12.65 -20.46
N VAL A 472 -23.42 -12.37 -20.41
CA VAL A 472 -22.43 -13.16 -19.68
C VAL A 472 -21.86 -12.32 -18.55
N VAL A 473 -21.61 -12.93 -17.39
CA VAL A 473 -20.86 -12.34 -16.27
C VAL A 473 -19.60 -13.15 -16.05
N ALA A 474 -18.47 -12.46 -15.92
CA ALA A 474 -17.22 -13.06 -15.47
C ALA A 474 -17.03 -12.81 -13.97
N LEU A 475 -16.58 -13.83 -13.25
CA LEU A 475 -16.14 -13.72 -11.86
C LEU A 475 -14.61 -13.67 -11.86
N ARG A 476 -14.05 -12.78 -11.06
CA ARG A 476 -12.61 -12.61 -10.87
C ARG A 476 -12.29 -12.63 -9.39
N ALA A 477 -11.39 -13.51 -8.96
CA ALA A 477 -10.79 -13.45 -7.63
C ALA A 477 -9.30 -13.70 -7.73
N VAL A 478 -8.51 -12.94 -6.99
CA VAL A 478 -7.05 -13.01 -7.01
C VAL A 478 -6.47 -13.04 -5.60
N GLU A 479 -5.31 -13.69 -5.51
CA GLU A 479 -4.44 -13.67 -4.34
C GLU A 479 -3.17 -12.91 -4.70
N THR A 480 -2.79 -11.97 -3.84
CA THR A 480 -1.61 -11.13 -4.03
C THR A 480 -1.11 -10.61 -2.69
N ILE A 481 0.16 -10.27 -2.61
CA ILE A 481 0.77 -9.64 -1.43
C ILE A 481 0.94 -8.13 -1.65
N ASP A 482 1.31 -7.73 -2.88
CA ASP A 482 1.76 -6.38 -3.20
C ASP A 482 0.94 -5.70 -4.31
N PHE A 483 -0.04 -6.39 -4.91
CA PHE A 483 -0.82 -5.97 -6.07
C PHE A 483 0.01 -5.72 -7.35
N MET A 484 1.32 -5.92 -7.31
CA MET A 484 2.18 -5.87 -8.51
C MET A 484 2.12 -7.17 -9.29
N THR A 485 2.16 -8.29 -8.57
CA THR A 485 1.92 -9.63 -9.10
C THR A 485 0.70 -10.24 -8.44
N ALA A 486 -0.07 -11.03 -9.17
CA ALA A 486 -1.23 -11.72 -8.63
C ALA A 486 -1.45 -13.06 -9.32
N ARG A 487 -1.88 -14.05 -8.57
CA ARG A 487 -2.42 -15.29 -9.11
C ARG A 487 -3.93 -15.30 -8.98
N TRP A 488 -4.63 -16.00 -9.89
CA TRP A 488 -6.05 -16.23 -9.74
C TRP A 488 -6.30 -17.14 -8.51
N ALA A 489 -7.34 -16.87 -7.76
CA ALA A 489 -7.66 -17.62 -6.55
C ALA A 489 -8.29 -18.97 -6.88
N HIS A 490 -7.82 -20.04 -6.25
CA HIS A 490 -8.33 -21.40 -6.43
C HIS A 490 -9.58 -21.62 -5.55
N LEU A 491 -10.68 -20.95 -5.90
CA LEU A 491 -11.94 -21.14 -5.20
C LEU A 491 -12.49 -22.56 -5.43
N PRO A 492 -13.17 -23.18 -4.44
CA PRO A 492 -13.77 -24.51 -4.60
C PRO A 492 -14.76 -24.57 -5.76
N TYR A 493 -14.77 -25.65 -6.54
CA TYR A 493 -15.69 -25.81 -7.66
C TYR A 493 -17.15 -25.77 -7.24
N GLU A 494 -17.49 -26.35 -6.09
CA GLU A 494 -18.84 -26.33 -5.51
C GLU A 494 -19.28 -24.90 -5.18
N PHE A 495 -18.36 -24.06 -4.72
CA PHE A 495 -18.60 -22.65 -4.48
C PHE A 495 -18.91 -21.92 -5.80
N LEU A 496 -18.07 -22.10 -6.83
CA LEU A 496 -18.27 -21.48 -8.14
C LEU A 496 -19.61 -21.94 -8.79
N ASP A 497 -19.94 -23.22 -8.68
CA ASP A 497 -21.22 -23.75 -9.17
C ASP A 497 -22.41 -23.13 -8.42
N HIS A 498 -22.32 -23.02 -7.10
CA HIS A 498 -23.35 -22.40 -6.28
C HIS A 498 -23.58 -20.93 -6.64
N VAL A 499 -22.52 -20.14 -6.72
CA VAL A 499 -22.59 -18.71 -7.13
C VAL A 499 -23.14 -18.55 -8.52
N SER A 500 -22.68 -19.38 -9.49
CA SER A 500 -23.17 -19.37 -10.86
C SER A 500 -24.67 -19.65 -10.94
N ARG A 501 -25.15 -20.65 -10.20
CA ARG A 501 -26.60 -20.96 -10.13
C ARG A 501 -27.41 -19.83 -9.52
N ARG A 502 -26.92 -19.19 -8.45
CA ARG A 502 -27.58 -18.02 -7.87
C ARG A 502 -27.70 -16.88 -8.85
N ILE A 503 -26.58 -16.50 -9.51
CA ILE A 503 -26.56 -15.40 -10.48
C ILE A 503 -27.55 -15.66 -11.63
N VAL A 504 -27.50 -16.84 -12.23
CA VAL A 504 -28.39 -17.17 -13.38
C VAL A 504 -29.87 -17.23 -12.98
N ASN A 505 -30.19 -17.70 -11.78
CA ASN A 505 -31.56 -17.84 -11.31
C ASN A 505 -32.16 -16.56 -10.73
N GLU A 506 -31.34 -15.73 -10.07
CA GLU A 506 -31.82 -14.55 -9.35
C GLU A 506 -31.75 -13.27 -10.22
N ILE A 507 -30.89 -13.24 -11.26
CA ILE A 507 -30.70 -12.06 -12.12
C ILE A 507 -31.24 -12.31 -13.53
N PRO A 508 -32.37 -11.69 -13.91
CA PRO A 508 -32.86 -11.76 -15.28
C PRO A 508 -31.86 -11.19 -16.30
N GLY A 509 -31.75 -11.85 -17.46
CA GLY A 509 -30.87 -11.38 -18.55
C GLY A 509 -29.43 -11.89 -18.49
N ILE A 510 -29.10 -12.79 -17.55
CA ILE A 510 -27.83 -13.53 -17.50
C ILE A 510 -28.08 -15.00 -17.80
N SER A 511 -27.35 -15.53 -18.79
CA SER A 511 -27.44 -16.95 -19.18
C SER A 511 -26.16 -17.74 -18.92
N ARG A 512 -25.06 -17.06 -18.59
CA ARG A 512 -23.76 -17.71 -18.41
C ARG A 512 -22.87 -16.95 -17.42
N VAL A 513 -22.18 -17.72 -16.59
CA VAL A 513 -21.13 -17.23 -15.69
C VAL A 513 -19.82 -17.92 -16.07
N VAL A 514 -18.73 -17.18 -16.14
CA VAL A 514 -17.37 -17.67 -16.38
C VAL A 514 -16.46 -17.25 -15.23
N TYR A 515 -15.35 -17.96 -15.03
CA TYR A 515 -14.35 -17.62 -14.02
C TYR A 515 -13.02 -17.30 -14.70
N ASP A 516 -12.43 -16.14 -14.39
CA ASP A 516 -11.17 -15.70 -14.97
C ASP A 516 -9.98 -16.32 -14.23
N VAL A 517 -9.20 -17.14 -14.95
CA VAL A 517 -8.02 -17.87 -14.46
C VAL A 517 -6.70 -17.24 -14.90
N THR A 518 -6.71 -15.94 -15.23
CA THR A 518 -5.51 -15.22 -15.70
C THR A 518 -4.72 -14.65 -14.55
N GLY A 519 -3.39 -14.88 -14.53
CA GLY A 519 -2.47 -14.26 -13.58
C GLY A 519 -2.04 -12.84 -13.99
N LYS A 520 -1.48 -12.09 -13.07
CA LYS A 520 -0.81 -10.81 -13.32
C LYS A 520 0.69 -10.94 -13.04
N PRO A 521 1.60 -10.72 -14.00
CA PRO A 521 1.33 -10.54 -15.43
C PRO A 521 0.86 -11.85 -16.11
N PRO A 522 0.40 -11.89 -17.39
CA PRO A 522 0.30 -10.77 -18.33
C PRO A 522 -0.99 -9.93 -18.17
N GLY A 523 -2.04 -10.47 -17.55
CA GLY A 523 -3.26 -9.73 -17.29
C GLY A 523 -3.09 -8.68 -16.19
N THR A 524 -4.07 -7.77 -16.08
CA THR A 524 -4.24 -6.90 -14.92
C THR A 524 -5.21 -7.55 -13.92
N ILE A 525 -5.36 -6.99 -12.71
CA ILE A 525 -6.38 -7.46 -11.77
C ILE A 525 -7.75 -7.03 -12.26
N GLU A 526 -7.98 -5.72 -12.45
CA GLU A 526 -9.18 -5.19 -13.13
C GLU A 526 -9.12 -5.49 -14.62
N TRP A 527 -10.26 -5.55 -15.28
CA TRP A 527 -10.36 -5.86 -16.70
C TRP A 527 -10.21 -4.61 -17.59
N GLU A 528 -10.61 -3.44 -17.07
CA GLU A 528 -10.44 -2.14 -17.74
C GLU A 528 -9.67 -1.13 -16.86
#